data_0be6f8c439870fe63b43f085f9af3515
#
_entry.id   0be6f8c439870fe63b43f085f9af3515
#
_cell.length_a   1.000
_cell.length_b   1.000
_cell.length_c   1.000
_cell.angle_alpha   90.00
_cell.angle_beta   90.00
_cell.angle_gamma   90.00
#
_symmetry.space_group_name_H-M   'P 1'
#
loop_
_entity.id
_entity.type
_entity.pdbx_description
1 polymer ?
#
loop_
_entity_poly.entity_id
_entity_poly.type
_entity_poly.pdbx_seq_one_letter_code
_entity_poly.pdbx_strand_id
1 'polypeptide(L)'
;VKHLFPSDSWVAAYRDALNASEDYRDAASTWQHGAIALAMTPGPALPEGYCVWLDVSGGTCHAARRVSLEEGATAPFCISASYERWRDVLSNRLDPIAGMVTRRLKLSGNLITMMRYVRSAKAMVRCAASVPAEFLGETVGATS
;
A
#
# COMPACT_ATOMS: atom_id res chain seq x y z
N VAL A 1 3.28 -1.43 20.00
CA VAL A 1 2.93 -2.76 19.50
C VAL A 1 3.21 -2.83 18.01
N LYS A 2 4.00 -3.82 17.59
CA LYS A 2 4.28 -4.04 16.16
C LYS A 2 3.24 -4.97 15.56
N HIS A 3 2.93 -4.73 14.29
CA HIS A 3 2.03 -5.57 13.51
C HIS A 3 2.85 -6.36 12.48
N LEU A 4 2.49 -7.60 12.26
CA LEU A 4 3.10 -8.37 11.18
C LEU A 4 2.70 -7.74 9.84
N PHE A 5 3.66 -7.48 8.97
CA PHE A 5 3.38 -6.95 7.63
C PHE A 5 3.59 -8.05 6.59
N PRO A 6 2.61 -8.38 5.77
CA PRO A 6 1.21 -7.90 5.83
C PRO A 6 0.36 -8.76 6.79
N SER A 7 -0.66 -8.15 7.36
CA SER A 7 -1.66 -8.84 8.19
C SER A 7 -2.89 -7.97 8.32
N ASP A 8 -3.98 -8.55 8.79
CA ASP A 8 -5.23 -7.79 8.98
C ASP A 8 -5.06 -6.72 10.05
N SER A 9 -4.27 -6.96 11.09
CA SER A 9 -4.00 -5.95 12.12
C SER A 9 -3.19 -4.78 11.55
N TRP A 10 -2.21 -5.06 10.68
CA TRP A 10 -1.45 -4.01 10.00
C TRP A 10 -2.37 -3.18 9.10
N VAL A 11 -3.27 -3.83 8.37
CA VAL A 11 -4.22 -3.14 7.49
C VAL A 11 -5.11 -2.20 8.28
N ALA A 12 -5.63 -2.63 9.43
CA ALA A 12 -6.45 -1.78 10.30
C ALA A 12 -5.66 -0.58 10.82
N ALA A 13 -4.42 -0.80 11.25
CA ALA A 13 -3.54 0.27 11.73
C ALA A 13 -3.20 1.26 10.60
N TYR A 14 -3.01 0.76 9.39
CA TYR A 14 -2.75 1.60 8.23
C TYR A 14 -3.95 2.51 7.91
N ARG A 15 -5.16 1.94 7.93
CA ARG A 15 -6.37 2.74 7.76
C ARG A 15 -6.45 3.87 8.78
N ASP A 16 -6.18 3.56 10.04
CA ASP A 16 -6.20 4.55 11.10
C ASP A 16 -5.13 5.64 10.87
N ALA A 17 -3.94 5.24 10.43
CA ALA A 17 -2.87 6.18 10.11
C ALA A 17 -3.25 7.11 8.96
N LEU A 18 -3.88 6.60 7.91
CA LEU A 18 -4.36 7.42 6.80
C LEU A 18 -5.38 8.46 7.30
N ASN A 19 -6.34 8.03 8.10
CA ASN A 19 -7.39 8.91 8.60
C ASN A 19 -6.90 9.92 9.63
N ALA A 20 -5.77 9.66 10.28
CA ALA A 20 -5.15 10.60 11.21
C ALA A 20 -4.18 11.57 10.53
N SER A 21 -3.85 11.35 9.26
CA SER A 21 -2.86 12.16 8.54
C SER A 21 -3.51 13.38 7.90
N GLU A 22 -3.14 14.56 8.37
CA GLU A 22 -3.57 15.82 7.72
C GLU A 22 -2.95 15.94 6.32
N ASP A 23 -1.72 15.51 6.17
CA ASP A 23 -1.00 15.55 4.90
C ASP A 23 -1.72 14.72 3.84
N TYR A 24 -2.12 13.50 4.17
CA TYR A 24 -2.91 12.68 3.27
C TYR A 24 -4.27 13.31 2.97
N ARG A 25 -4.96 13.80 4.00
CA ARG A 25 -6.28 14.42 3.85
C ARG A 25 -6.23 15.58 2.86
N ASP A 26 -5.22 16.44 3.00
CA ASP A 26 -5.06 17.60 2.13
C ASP A 26 -4.67 17.19 0.72
N ALA A 27 -3.71 16.28 0.59
CA ALA A 27 -3.20 15.84 -0.71
C ALA A 27 -4.26 15.10 -1.52
N ALA A 28 -5.13 14.35 -0.85
CA ALA A 28 -6.15 13.50 -1.48
C ALA A 28 -7.56 14.11 -1.43
N SER A 29 -7.70 15.37 -1.02
CA SER A 29 -9.02 16.00 -0.80
C SER A 29 -9.91 15.97 -2.04
N THR A 30 -9.33 16.01 -3.23
CA THR A 30 -10.06 15.98 -4.50
C THR A 30 -10.13 14.62 -5.14
N TRP A 31 -9.57 13.57 -4.51
CA TRP A 31 -9.60 12.23 -5.08
C TRP A 31 -11.02 11.68 -5.11
N GLN A 32 -11.53 11.43 -6.31
CA GLN A 32 -12.85 10.84 -6.56
C GLN A 32 -12.75 9.80 -7.68
N HIS A 33 -11.60 9.12 -7.78
CA HIS A 33 -11.31 8.19 -8.87
C HIS A 33 -11.51 6.73 -8.48
N GLY A 34 -12.02 6.48 -7.27
CA GLY A 34 -12.37 5.14 -6.82
C GLY A 34 -11.30 4.49 -5.97
N ALA A 35 -11.48 3.20 -5.73
CA ALA A 35 -10.63 2.43 -4.83
C ALA A 35 -9.24 2.18 -5.40
N ILE A 36 -8.29 2.00 -4.50
CA ILE A 36 -6.91 1.64 -4.82
C ILE A 36 -6.62 0.30 -4.14
N ALA A 37 -6.20 -0.68 -4.93
CA ALA A 37 -5.76 -1.97 -4.40
C ALA A 37 -4.23 -2.04 -4.39
N LEU A 38 -3.68 -2.57 -3.32
CA LEU A 38 -2.25 -2.80 -3.16
C LEU A 38 -2.03 -4.31 -3.10
N ALA A 39 -1.41 -4.86 -4.13
CA ALA A 39 -1.29 -6.30 -4.30
C ALA A 39 0.16 -6.76 -4.14
N MET A 40 0.35 -7.78 -3.32
CA MET A 40 1.62 -8.49 -3.22
C MET A 40 1.48 -9.80 -3.97
N THR A 41 2.29 -9.95 -5.02
CA THR A 41 2.23 -11.14 -5.87
C THR A 41 2.76 -12.37 -5.13
N PRO A 42 2.27 -13.59 -5.46
CA PRO A 42 2.77 -14.81 -4.82
C PRO A 42 4.28 -14.97 -4.97
N GLY A 43 4.91 -15.44 -3.91
CA GLY A 43 6.34 -15.66 -3.87
C GLY A 43 6.74 -16.45 -2.63
N PRO A 44 8.05 -16.67 -2.39
CA PRO A 44 8.50 -17.49 -1.26
C PRO A 44 8.03 -16.99 0.10
N ALA A 45 7.99 -15.68 0.32
CA ALA A 45 7.55 -15.10 1.60
C ALA A 45 6.03 -15.14 1.76
N LEU A 46 5.28 -15.06 0.66
CA LEU A 46 3.82 -15.07 0.64
C LEU A 46 3.35 -15.98 -0.49
N PRO A 47 3.26 -17.30 -0.26
CA PRO A 47 2.91 -18.24 -1.33
C PRO A 47 1.58 -17.94 -2.02
N GLU A 48 0.61 -17.39 -1.28
CA GLU A 48 -0.71 -17.04 -1.82
C GLU A 48 -0.83 -15.56 -2.19
N GLY A 49 0.23 -14.78 -1.97
CA GLY A 49 0.17 -13.34 -2.12
C GLY A 49 -0.68 -12.69 -1.03
N TYR A 50 -0.94 -11.40 -1.19
CA TYR A 50 -1.76 -10.63 -0.26
C TYR A 50 -2.26 -9.38 -0.98
N CYS A 51 -3.53 -9.05 -0.85
CA CYS A 51 -4.06 -7.84 -1.47
C CYS A 51 -4.90 -7.05 -0.49
N VAL A 52 -4.68 -5.74 -0.47
CA VAL A 52 -5.42 -4.80 0.36
C VAL A 52 -6.25 -3.91 -0.55
N TRP A 53 -7.55 -3.82 -0.27
CA TRP A 53 -8.48 -2.92 -0.97
C TRP A 53 -8.70 -1.69 -0.10
N LEU A 54 -8.34 -0.52 -0.64
CA LEU A 54 -8.53 0.76 0.05
C LEU A 54 -9.69 1.52 -0.60
N ASP A 55 -10.77 1.65 0.15
CA ASP A 55 -11.92 2.44 -0.29
C ASP A 55 -11.70 3.89 0.13
N VAL A 56 -11.13 4.68 -0.77
CA VAL A 56 -10.68 6.04 -0.49
C VAL A 56 -11.42 7.05 -1.34
N SER A 57 -11.79 8.17 -0.72
CA SER A 57 -12.33 9.33 -1.43
C SER A 57 -12.22 10.56 -0.54
N GLY A 58 -11.98 11.71 -1.16
CA GLY A 58 -11.99 13.00 -0.46
C GLY A 58 -10.99 13.12 0.69
N GLY A 59 -9.89 12.35 0.65
CA GLY A 59 -8.88 12.39 1.70
C GLY A 59 -9.20 11.49 2.90
N THR A 60 -10.21 10.64 2.78
CA THR A 60 -10.62 9.69 3.84
C THR A 60 -10.51 8.27 3.33
N CYS A 61 -10.01 7.38 4.18
CA CYS A 61 -10.07 5.94 3.93
C CYS A 61 -11.29 5.38 4.66
N HIS A 62 -12.35 5.11 3.91
CA HIS A 62 -13.63 4.65 4.46
C HIS A 62 -13.56 3.21 4.93
N ALA A 63 -12.77 2.39 4.23
CA ALA A 63 -12.55 1.01 4.59
C ALA A 63 -11.22 0.54 4.04
N ALA A 64 -10.57 -0.35 4.76
CA ALA A 64 -9.39 -1.05 4.30
C ALA A 64 -9.58 -2.52 4.66
N ARG A 65 -9.50 -3.40 3.67
CA ARG A 65 -9.76 -4.82 3.90
C ARG A 65 -8.90 -5.68 3.01
N ARG A 66 -8.62 -6.88 3.48
CA ARG A 66 -7.97 -7.90 2.66
C ARG A 66 -8.97 -8.44 1.65
N VAL A 67 -8.52 -8.56 0.41
CA VAL A 67 -9.31 -9.18 -0.68
C VAL A 67 -8.44 -10.19 -1.39
N SER A 68 -9.05 -11.01 -2.26
CA SER A 68 -8.28 -11.88 -3.13
C SER A 68 -7.52 -11.05 -4.17
N LEU A 69 -6.47 -11.63 -4.75
CA LEU A 69 -5.76 -10.98 -5.85
C LEU A 69 -6.70 -10.74 -7.04
N GLU A 70 -7.63 -11.65 -7.29
CA GLU A 70 -8.62 -11.52 -8.36
C GLU A 70 -9.52 -10.32 -8.13
N GLU A 71 -10.03 -10.16 -6.92
CA GLU A 71 -10.88 -9.02 -6.59
C GLU A 71 -10.07 -7.72 -6.65
N GLY A 72 -8.85 -7.71 -6.14
CA GLY A 72 -7.99 -6.54 -6.18
C GLY A 72 -7.71 -6.04 -7.59
N ALA A 73 -7.59 -6.97 -8.55
CA ALA A 73 -7.37 -6.63 -9.94
C ALA A 73 -8.56 -5.90 -10.58
N THR A 74 -9.74 -5.95 -9.98
CA THR A 74 -10.91 -5.23 -10.48
C THR A 74 -10.98 -3.78 -10.02
N ALA A 75 -10.11 -3.37 -9.09
CA ALA A 75 -10.10 -1.98 -8.62
C ALA A 75 -9.73 -1.02 -9.75
N PRO A 76 -10.28 0.21 -9.73
CA PRO A 76 -9.89 1.23 -10.71
C PRO A 76 -8.39 1.46 -10.78
N PHE A 77 -7.70 1.32 -9.64
CA PHE A 77 -6.25 1.38 -9.55
C PHE A 77 -5.76 0.19 -8.75
N CYS A 78 -4.82 -0.56 -9.31
CA CYS A 78 -4.19 -1.67 -8.62
C CYS A 78 -2.67 -1.55 -8.80
N ILE A 79 -1.95 -1.47 -7.69
CA ILE A 79 -0.49 -1.42 -7.71
C ILE A 79 0.00 -2.76 -7.19
N SER A 80 0.68 -3.52 -8.05
CA SER A 80 1.16 -4.85 -7.70
C SER A 80 2.67 -4.93 -7.75
N ALA A 81 3.24 -5.69 -6.83
CA ALA A 81 4.67 -5.93 -6.74
C ALA A 81 4.91 -7.13 -5.82
N SER A 82 6.15 -7.62 -5.80
CA SER A 82 6.54 -8.66 -4.86
C SER A 82 6.53 -8.12 -3.42
N TYR A 83 6.50 -9.03 -2.47
CA TYR A 83 6.63 -8.68 -1.05
C TYR A 83 7.90 -7.86 -0.81
N GLU A 84 9.03 -8.28 -1.41
CA GLU A 84 10.32 -7.61 -1.24
C GLU A 84 10.29 -6.17 -1.74
N ARG A 85 9.60 -5.92 -2.85
CA ARG A 85 9.44 -4.54 -3.37
C ARG A 85 8.63 -3.68 -2.43
N TRP A 86 7.53 -4.21 -1.89
CA TRP A 86 6.72 -3.47 -0.92
C TRP A 86 7.50 -3.18 0.35
N ARG A 87 8.31 -4.15 0.80
CA ARG A 87 9.19 -3.92 1.95
C ARG A 87 10.18 -2.79 1.67
N ASP A 88 10.74 -2.75 0.46
CA ASP A 88 11.64 -1.67 0.07
C ASP A 88 10.94 -0.31 0.05
N VAL A 89 9.70 -0.26 -0.40
CA VAL A 89 8.90 0.97 -0.37
C VAL A 89 8.70 1.43 1.07
N LEU A 90 8.28 0.53 1.96
CA LEU A 90 8.03 0.86 3.36
C LEU A 90 9.30 1.20 4.14
N SER A 91 10.44 0.69 3.69
CA SER A 91 11.74 0.96 4.29
C SER A 91 12.45 2.16 3.67
N ASN A 92 11.75 2.90 2.81
CA ASN A 92 12.26 4.07 2.11
C ASN A 92 13.47 3.77 1.20
N ARG A 93 13.55 2.55 0.69
CA ARG A 93 14.59 2.13 -0.26
C ARG A 93 14.15 2.22 -1.71
N LEU A 94 12.85 2.34 -1.93
CA LEU A 94 12.26 2.48 -3.25
C LEU A 94 11.19 3.56 -3.20
N ASP A 95 11.40 4.64 -3.96
CA ASP A 95 10.38 5.67 -4.11
C ASP A 95 9.20 5.11 -4.90
N PRO A 96 7.95 5.27 -4.43
CA PRO A 96 6.81 4.67 -5.10
C PRO A 96 6.58 5.22 -6.51
N ILE A 97 6.85 6.49 -6.75
CA ILE A 97 6.65 7.09 -8.08
C ILE A 97 7.71 6.55 -9.05
N ALA A 98 8.98 6.56 -8.63
CA ALA A 98 10.05 5.97 -9.43
C ALA A 98 9.80 4.49 -9.67
N GLY A 99 9.28 3.78 -8.67
CA GLY A 99 8.92 2.38 -8.81
C GLY A 99 7.87 2.14 -9.89
N MET A 100 6.82 2.98 -9.94
CA MET A 100 5.78 2.87 -10.97
C MET A 100 6.31 3.23 -12.35
N VAL A 101 7.10 4.29 -12.45
CA VAL A 101 7.67 4.72 -13.74
C VAL A 101 8.62 3.67 -14.32
N THR A 102 9.41 3.03 -13.46
CA THR A 102 10.37 2.00 -13.89
C THR A 102 9.76 0.59 -13.91
N ARG A 103 8.47 0.47 -13.62
CA ARG A 103 7.71 -0.79 -13.59
C ARG A 103 8.20 -1.79 -12.55
N ARG A 104 8.93 -1.35 -11.55
CA ARG A 104 9.22 -2.16 -10.36
C ARG A 104 7.97 -2.30 -9.50
N LEU A 105 7.09 -1.30 -9.55
CA LEU A 105 5.71 -1.39 -9.06
C LEU A 105 4.80 -1.30 -10.28
N LYS A 106 3.93 -2.28 -10.45
CA LYS A 106 3.11 -2.41 -11.64
C LYS A 106 1.75 -1.75 -11.40
N LEU A 107 1.47 -0.65 -12.08
CA LEU A 107 0.20 0.03 -11.97
C LEU A 107 -0.76 -0.45 -13.06
N SER A 108 -1.93 -0.92 -12.63
CA SER A 108 -3.10 -1.09 -13.49
C SER A 108 -4.05 0.05 -13.18
N GLY A 109 -4.39 0.84 -14.17
CA GLY A 109 -5.17 2.07 -14.02
C GLY A 109 -4.52 3.20 -14.79
N ASN A 110 -5.11 4.38 -14.72
CA ASN A 110 -4.63 5.54 -15.48
C ASN A 110 -3.41 6.18 -14.80
N LEU A 111 -2.24 5.99 -15.41
CA LEU A 111 -0.98 6.53 -14.87
C LEU A 111 -0.99 8.06 -14.80
N ILE A 112 -1.60 8.72 -15.79
CA ILE A 112 -1.67 10.19 -15.82
C ILE A 112 -2.45 10.70 -14.61
N THR A 113 -3.58 10.06 -14.32
CA THR A 113 -4.38 10.41 -13.13
C THR A 113 -3.55 10.20 -11.86
N MET A 114 -2.87 9.05 -11.74
CA MET A 114 -2.04 8.78 -10.58
C MET A 114 -0.94 9.83 -10.41
N MET A 115 -0.35 10.28 -11.52
CA MET A 115 0.72 11.28 -11.48
C MET A 115 0.24 12.66 -11.03
N ARG A 116 -1.05 12.97 -11.21
CA ARG A 116 -1.63 14.21 -10.67
C ARG A 116 -1.74 14.17 -9.15
N TYR A 117 -1.71 12.98 -8.56
CA TYR A 117 -1.84 12.78 -7.12
C TYR A 117 -0.56 12.25 -6.49
N VAL A 118 0.60 12.72 -6.99
CA VAL A 118 1.91 12.31 -6.46
C VAL A 118 2.02 12.58 -4.96
N ARG A 119 1.56 13.74 -4.50
CA ARG A 119 1.57 14.07 -3.08
C ARG A 119 0.74 13.10 -2.25
N SER A 120 -0.42 12.72 -2.79
CA SER A 120 -1.29 11.74 -2.15
C SER A 120 -0.61 10.38 -2.05
N ALA A 121 0.00 9.91 -3.16
CA ALA A 121 0.70 8.63 -3.17
C ALA A 121 1.86 8.62 -2.16
N LYS A 122 2.62 9.70 -2.10
CA LYS A 122 3.73 9.82 -1.14
C LYS A 122 3.23 9.85 0.31
N ALA A 123 2.11 10.54 0.56
CA ALA A 123 1.51 10.58 1.89
C ALA A 123 1.01 9.19 2.30
N MET A 124 0.42 8.44 1.38
CA MET A 124 -0.02 7.05 1.64
C MET A 124 1.15 6.16 2.04
N VAL A 125 2.29 6.31 1.38
CA VAL A 125 3.49 5.54 1.71
C VAL A 125 4.04 5.95 3.08
N ARG A 126 4.07 7.25 3.37
CA ARG A 126 4.52 7.71 4.70
C ARG A 126 3.64 7.16 5.81
N CYS A 127 2.33 7.13 5.59
CA CYS A 127 1.40 6.55 6.56
C CYS A 127 1.67 5.06 6.75
N ALA A 128 1.89 4.33 5.67
CA ALA A 128 2.21 2.91 5.75
C ALA A 128 3.52 2.67 6.51
N ALA A 129 4.53 3.47 6.22
CA ALA A 129 5.83 3.37 6.89
C ALA A 129 5.77 3.75 8.36
N SER A 130 4.77 4.56 8.77
CA SER A 130 4.61 4.96 10.17
C SER A 130 3.99 3.88 11.05
N VAL A 131 3.36 2.87 10.46
CA VAL A 131 2.78 1.77 11.22
C VAL A 131 3.91 0.87 11.71
N PRO A 132 4.05 0.67 13.03
CA PRO A 132 5.08 -0.23 13.55
C PRO A 132 4.88 -1.64 13.00
N ALA A 133 5.89 -2.20 12.35
CA ALA A 133 5.75 -3.45 11.62
C ALA A 133 6.91 -4.39 11.87
N GLU A 134 6.60 -5.69 11.90
CA GLU A 134 7.57 -6.76 11.77
C GLU A 134 7.45 -7.32 10.36
N PHE A 135 8.57 -7.37 9.65
CA PHE A 135 8.60 -7.94 8.31
C PHE A 135 8.84 -9.44 8.36
N LEU A 136 8.29 -10.14 7.38
CA LEU A 136 8.48 -11.59 7.25
C LEU A 136 9.96 -11.90 7.13
N GLY A 137 10.43 -12.87 7.89
CA GLY A 137 11.83 -13.27 7.90
C GLY A 137 12.70 -12.52 8.92
N GLU A 138 12.33 -11.32 9.32
CA GLU A 138 13.12 -10.57 10.31
C GLU A 138 13.07 -11.22 11.70
N THR A 139 11.91 -11.77 12.07
CA THR A 139 11.77 -12.48 13.32
C THR A 139 12.74 -13.67 13.39
N VAL A 140 12.88 -14.40 12.28
CA VAL A 140 13.82 -15.52 12.19
C VAL A 140 15.26 -14.99 12.25
N GLY A 141 15.55 -13.92 11.52
CA GLY A 141 16.87 -13.29 11.54
C GLY A 141 17.24 -12.77 12.94
N ALA A 142 16.26 -12.21 13.65
CA ALA A 142 16.47 -11.65 14.98
C ALA A 142 16.80 -12.73 16.03
N THR A 143 16.39 -13.96 15.81
CA THR A 143 16.64 -15.07 16.73
C THR A 143 17.92 -15.82 16.48
N SER A 144 18.54 -15.55 15.36
CA SER A 144 19.77 -16.25 14.97
C SER A 144 21.04 -15.66 15.56
#